data_ce3a4b9bb57db68d2ef7e6df77af639a
#
_entry.id   ce3a4b9bb57db68d2ef7e6df77af639a
#
_cell.length_a   1.000
_cell.length_b   1.000
_cell.length_c   1.000
_cell.angle_alpha   90.00
_cell.angle_beta   90.00
_cell.angle_gamma   90.00
#
_symmetry.space_group_name_H-M   'P 1'
#
loop_
_entity.id
_entity.type
_entity.pdbx_description
1 polymer ?
#
loop_
_entity_poly.entity_id
_entity_poly.type
_entity_poly.pdbx_seq_one_letter_code
_entity_poly.pdbx_strand_id
1 'polypeptide(L)'
;MTDPAATLESPAFPRLSRWLAVVLIVLLALAALRAAPQLLSASWTFSSLLLMLGAGLTIASLGYWIVFSRTRLEEQTLVQTWIWTKRTRVDEVAQLKLVFVPGLVWLVAPRLLVRQHGGSVQWFQAADVKLLQAFGERVAMQRHPQQHPRPPAAG
;
A
#
# COMPACT_ATOMS: atom_id res chain seq x y z
N MET A 1 29.55 -7.66 7.69
CA MET A 1 28.48 -8.09 8.60
C MET A 1 27.28 -7.21 8.28
N THR A 2 26.44 -7.65 7.35
CA THR A 2 25.18 -6.98 7.02
C THR A 2 24.17 -7.39 8.09
N ASP A 3 23.63 -6.41 8.80
CA ASP A 3 22.66 -6.59 9.86
C ASP A 3 21.43 -7.33 9.30
N PRO A 4 21.11 -8.56 9.73
CA PRO A 4 19.97 -9.32 9.16
C PRO A 4 18.61 -8.77 9.55
N ALA A 5 18.56 -7.73 10.37
CA ALA A 5 17.33 -7.09 10.86
C ALA A 5 17.00 -5.77 10.13
N ALA A 6 17.57 -5.51 8.94
CA ALA A 6 17.23 -4.32 8.18
C ALA A 6 15.74 -4.37 7.75
N THR A 7 14.90 -3.73 8.53
CA THR A 7 13.51 -3.48 8.16
C THR A 7 13.48 -2.54 6.95
N LEU A 8 13.08 -3.07 5.79
CA LEU A 8 12.89 -2.25 4.60
C LEU A 8 11.52 -1.58 4.69
N GLU A 9 11.52 -0.25 4.66
CA GLU A 9 10.29 0.55 4.69
C GLU A 9 10.19 1.41 3.44
N SER A 10 8.99 1.49 2.87
CA SER A 10 8.68 2.34 1.73
C SER A 10 7.30 2.96 1.90
N PRO A 11 7.08 4.21 1.44
CA PRO A 11 5.73 4.73 1.28
C PRO A 11 4.93 3.80 0.36
N ALA A 12 3.63 3.63 0.64
CA ALA A 12 2.77 2.81 -0.21
C ALA A 12 2.51 3.47 -1.57
N PHE A 13 2.54 4.82 -1.61
CA PHE A 13 2.28 5.60 -2.83
C PHE A 13 3.51 6.42 -3.25
N PRO A 14 3.73 6.60 -4.58
CA PRO A 14 4.79 7.45 -5.12
C PRO A 14 4.68 8.89 -4.62
N ARG A 15 5.80 9.60 -4.62
CA ARG A 15 5.86 11.00 -4.18
C ARG A 15 4.86 11.88 -4.92
N LEU A 16 4.72 11.70 -6.23
CA LEU A 16 3.81 12.51 -7.03
C LEU A 16 2.35 12.28 -6.63
N SER A 17 1.90 11.04 -6.45
CA SER A 17 0.52 10.73 -6.04
C SER A 17 0.20 11.38 -4.69
N ARG A 18 1.16 11.38 -3.76
CA ARG A 18 1.03 12.05 -2.46
C ARG A 18 0.93 13.57 -2.61
N TRP A 19 1.78 14.18 -3.45
CA TRP A 19 1.73 15.61 -3.77
C TRP A 19 0.40 16.00 -4.41
N LEU A 20 -0.07 15.23 -5.39
CA LEU A 20 -1.36 15.47 -6.03
C LEU A 20 -2.52 15.39 -5.02
N ALA A 21 -2.49 14.42 -4.10
CA ALA A 21 -3.50 14.33 -3.04
C ALA A 21 -3.49 15.56 -2.13
N VAL A 22 -2.32 16.05 -1.72
CA VAL A 22 -2.20 17.26 -0.89
C VAL A 22 -2.69 18.48 -1.65
N VAL A 23 -2.26 18.67 -2.90
CA VAL A 23 -2.70 19.81 -3.74
C VAL A 23 -4.22 19.78 -3.91
N LEU A 24 -4.80 18.61 -4.20
CA LEU A 24 -6.25 18.49 -4.36
C LEU A 24 -6.99 18.85 -3.07
N ILE A 25 -6.53 18.38 -1.91
CA ILE A 25 -7.14 18.72 -0.62
C ILE A 25 -7.07 20.22 -0.37
N VAL A 26 -5.92 20.85 -0.63
CA VAL A 26 -5.74 22.30 -0.46
C VAL A 26 -6.67 23.08 -1.39
N LEU A 27 -6.77 22.68 -2.67
CA LEU A 27 -7.69 23.31 -3.61
C LEU A 27 -9.14 23.18 -3.19
N LEU A 28 -9.55 22.00 -2.71
CA LEU A 28 -10.90 21.79 -2.18
C LEU A 28 -11.17 22.63 -0.93
N ALA A 29 -10.20 22.74 -0.01
CA ALA A 29 -10.32 23.59 1.16
C ALA A 29 -10.45 25.06 0.79
N LEU A 30 -9.66 25.57 -0.17
CA LEU A 30 -9.74 26.94 -0.68
C LEU A 30 -11.10 27.19 -1.37
N ALA A 31 -11.59 26.23 -2.16
CA ALA A 31 -12.90 26.32 -2.78
C ALA A 31 -14.03 26.38 -1.74
N ALA A 32 -13.94 25.55 -0.69
CA ALA A 32 -14.89 25.58 0.43
C ALA A 32 -14.85 26.90 1.19
N LEU A 33 -13.67 27.46 1.46
CA LEU A 33 -13.53 28.78 2.08
C LEU A 33 -14.13 29.89 1.24
N ARG A 34 -13.96 29.86 -0.08
CA ARG A 34 -14.56 30.85 -0.99
C ARG A 34 -16.08 30.72 -1.06
N ALA A 35 -16.59 29.49 -0.97
CA ALA A 35 -18.01 29.23 -0.95
C ALA A 35 -18.65 29.44 0.43
N ALA A 36 -17.87 29.61 1.49
CA ALA A 36 -18.35 29.70 2.87
C ALA A 36 -19.45 30.76 3.08
N PRO A 37 -19.38 32.01 2.55
CA PRO A 37 -20.46 32.98 2.73
C PRO A 37 -21.79 32.52 2.14
N GLN A 38 -21.75 31.85 0.98
CA GLN A 38 -22.95 31.31 0.32
C GLN A 38 -23.49 30.09 1.08
N LEU A 39 -22.59 29.25 1.59
CA LEU A 39 -22.94 28.09 2.40
C LEU A 39 -23.57 28.50 3.73
N LEU A 40 -23.09 29.53 4.39
CA LEU A 40 -23.62 30.03 5.66
C LEU A 40 -25.01 30.72 5.50
N SER A 41 -25.28 31.30 4.34
CA SER A 41 -26.56 31.93 4.04
C SER A 41 -27.63 30.97 3.48
N ALA A 42 -27.22 29.74 3.12
CA ALA A 42 -28.13 28.74 2.58
C ALA A 42 -29.02 28.13 3.67
N SER A 43 -30.26 27.82 3.32
CA SER A 43 -31.15 27.04 4.18
C SER A 43 -30.78 25.56 4.13
N TRP A 44 -30.09 25.10 5.15
CA TRP A 44 -29.65 23.70 5.23
C TRP A 44 -30.75 22.79 5.77
N THR A 45 -31.02 21.71 5.06
CA THR A 45 -31.73 20.58 5.64
C THR A 45 -30.73 19.69 6.38
N PHE A 46 -31.18 18.97 7.39
CA PHE A 46 -30.32 18.03 8.14
C PHE A 46 -29.61 17.03 7.21
N SER A 47 -30.33 16.53 6.21
CA SER A 47 -29.75 15.59 5.22
C SER A 47 -28.64 16.21 4.38
N SER A 48 -28.76 17.46 3.96
CA SER A 48 -27.75 18.18 3.18
C SER A 48 -26.49 18.42 4.00
N LEU A 49 -26.65 18.78 5.27
CA LEU A 49 -25.53 18.96 6.19
C LEU A 49 -24.79 17.65 6.43
N LEU A 50 -25.52 16.56 6.67
CA LEU A 50 -24.94 15.23 6.88
C LEU A 50 -24.15 14.75 5.66
N LEU A 51 -24.71 14.95 4.45
CA LEU A 51 -24.05 14.61 3.18
C LEU A 51 -22.75 15.40 2.98
N MET A 52 -22.77 16.70 3.23
CA MET A 52 -21.61 17.56 3.08
C MET A 52 -20.50 17.19 4.06
N LEU A 53 -20.84 17.00 5.34
CA LEU A 53 -19.88 16.58 6.35
C LEU A 53 -19.32 15.18 6.05
N GLY A 54 -20.18 14.24 5.64
CA GLY A 54 -19.77 12.89 5.26
C GLY A 54 -18.81 12.89 4.07
N ALA A 55 -19.12 13.66 3.02
CA ALA A 55 -18.22 13.81 1.86
C ALA A 55 -16.89 14.43 2.26
N GLY A 56 -16.90 15.51 3.04
CA GLY A 56 -15.66 16.17 3.52
C GLY A 56 -14.80 15.22 4.34
N LEU A 57 -15.40 14.49 5.28
CA LEU A 57 -14.70 13.53 6.13
C LEU A 57 -14.11 12.37 5.30
N THR A 58 -14.85 11.89 4.30
CA THR A 58 -14.38 10.83 3.39
C THR A 58 -13.16 11.29 2.59
N ILE A 59 -13.21 12.49 1.99
CA ILE A 59 -12.10 13.07 1.23
C ILE A 59 -10.88 13.27 2.12
N ALA A 60 -11.07 13.84 3.32
CA ALA A 60 -9.98 14.03 4.28
C ALA A 60 -9.34 12.70 4.72
N SER A 61 -10.16 11.68 5.00
CA SER A 61 -9.69 10.34 5.38
C SER A 61 -8.90 9.67 4.27
N LEU A 62 -9.40 9.70 3.03
CA LEU A 62 -8.70 9.15 1.88
C LEU A 62 -7.36 9.86 1.64
N GLY A 63 -7.35 11.18 1.71
CA GLY A 63 -6.13 11.96 1.58
C GLY A 63 -5.12 11.64 2.67
N TYR A 64 -5.55 11.55 3.91
CA TYR A 64 -4.72 11.13 5.03
C TYR A 64 -4.05 9.76 4.76
N TRP A 65 -4.82 8.76 4.37
CA TRP A 65 -4.31 7.43 4.09
C TRP A 65 -3.36 7.39 2.89
N ILE A 66 -3.59 8.16 1.84
CA ILE A 66 -2.66 8.26 0.69
C ILE A 66 -1.30 8.83 1.13
N VAL A 67 -1.30 9.83 2.02
CA VAL A 67 -0.07 10.49 2.47
C VAL A 67 0.70 9.63 3.48
N PHE A 68 -0.01 9.00 4.44
CA PHE A 68 0.62 8.34 5.60
C PHE A 68 0.73 6.82 5.47
N SER A 69 0.15 6.20 4.44
CA SER A 69 0.26 4.76 4.22
C SER A 69 1.69 4.33 3.93
N ARG A 70 2.14 3.28 4.61
CA ARG A 70 3.49 2.72 4.50
C ARG A 70 3.46 1.21 4.34
N THR A 71 4.45 0.68 3.62
CA THR A 71 4.69 -0.74 3.49
C THR A 71 6.07 -1.05 4.08
N ARG A 72 6.12 -2.02 4.98
CA ARG A 72 7.34 -2.46 5.66
C ARG A 72 7.54 -3.94 5.41
N LEU A 73 8.78 -4.33 5.24
CA LEU A 73 9.21 -5.72 5.22
C LEU A 73 9.96 -5.99 6.52
N GLU A 74 9.30 -6.70 7.43
CA GLU A 74 9.86 -7.11 8.73
C GLU A 74 10.26 -8.58 8.62
N GLU A 75 11.53 -8.89 8.70
CA GLU A 75 12.09 -10.26 8.60
C GLU A 75 11.42 -11.14 7.54
N GLN A 76 10.33 -11.80 7.86
CA GLN A 76 9.55 -12.70 6.98
C GLN A 76 8.10 -12.25 6.80
N THR A 77 7.75 -11.03 7.23
CA THR A 77 6.37 -10.53 7.17
C THR A 77 6.31 -9.24 6.39
N LEU A 78 5.48 -9.19 5.37
CA LEU A 78 5.13 -7.98 4.67
C LEU A 78 3.94 -7.32 5.36
N VAL A 79 4.16 -6.11 5.87
CA VAL A 79 3.13 -5.32 6.60
C VAL A 79 2.82 -4.07 5.81
N GLN A 80 1.56 -3.82 5.52
CA GLN A 80 1.09 -2.57 4.93
C GLN A 80 0.08 -1.91 5.84
N THR A 81 0.38 -0.68 6.25
CA THR A 81 -0.54 0.17 7.01
C THR A 81 -1.37 1.00 6.04
N TRP A 82 -2.68 0.74 6.00
CA TRP A 82 -3.66 1.53 5.28
C TRP A 82 -4.88 1.73 6.19
N ILE A 83 -6.10 1.81 5.69
CA ILE A 83 -7.32 1.89 6.52
C ILE A 83 -7.35 0.78 7.57
N TRP A 84 -6.90 -0.42 7.19
CA TRP A 84 -6.58 -1.54 8.10
C TRP A 84 -5.19 -2.08 7.79
N THR A 85 -4.53 -2.58 8.81
CA THR A 85 -3.20 -3.18 8.67
C THR A 85 -3.31 -4.56 8.02
N LYS A 86 -2.70 -4.71 6.85
CA LYS A 86 -2.54 -6.00 6.17
C LYS A 86 -1.21 -6.61 6.52
N ARG A 87 -1.20 -7.91 6.80
CA ARG A 87 0.02 -8.67 7.09
C ARG A 87 -0.01 -9.96 6.29
N THR A 88 1.14 -10.35 5.73
CA THR A 88 1.32 -11.63 5.05
C THR A 88 2.72 -12.12 5.35
N ARG A 89 2.81 -13.37 5.81
CA ARG A 89 4.07 -14.05 6.08
C ARG A 89 4.55 -14.78 4.83
N VAL A 90 5.87 -14.93 4.71
CA VAL A 90 6.51 -15.62 3.57
C VAL A 90 6.03 -17.08 3.45
N ASP A 91 5.83 -17.76 4.59
CA ASP A 91 5.36 -19.16 4.67
C ASP A 91 3.89 -19.36 4.22
N GLU A 92 3.06 -18.31 4.29
CA GLU A 92 1.67 -18.36 3.87
C GLU A 92 1.48 -18.17 2.36
N VAL A 93 2.52 -17.78 1.63
CA VAL A 93 2.44 -17.39 0.22
C VAL A 93 2.40 -18.60 -0.70
N ALA A 94 1.29 -18.83 -1.39
CA ALA A 94 1.14 -19.83 -2.44
C ALA A 94 1.63 -19.33 -3.80
N GLN A 95 1.31 -18.09 -4.18
CA GLN A 95 1.70 -17.48 -5.44
C GLN A 95 1.97 -15.98 -5.26
N LEU A 96 2.97 -15.48 -6.01
CA LEU A 96 3.31 -14.07 -6.11
C LEU A 96 3.22 -13.61 -7.57
N LYS A 97 2.61 -12.44 -7.79
CA LYS A 97 2.64 -11.76 -9.08
C LYS A 97 2.94 -10.29 -8.87
N LEU A 98 4.10 -9.85 -9.35
CA LEU A 98 4.44 -8.43 -9.37
C LEU A 98 3.79 -7.79 -10.61
N VAL A 99 2.98 -6.77 -10.39
CA VAL A 99 2.31 -6.00 -11.43
C VAL A 99 2.79 -4.56 -11.35
N PHE A 100 3.46 -4.10 -12.40
CA PHE A 100 3.85 -2.70 -12.53
C PHE A 100 3.71 -2.28 -14.00
N VAL A 101 3.50 -0.98 -14.21
CA VAL A 101 3.42 -0.39 -15.54
C VAL A 101 4.74 0.30 -15.84
N PRO A 102 5.55 -0.22 -16.79
CA PRO A 102 6.81 0.43 -17.18
C PRO A 102 6.53 1.86 -17.64
N GLY A 103 7.33 2.82 -17.18
CA GLY A 103 7.17 4.24 -17.52
C GLY A 103 6.18 5.02 -16.66
N LEU A 104 5.31 4.37 -15.88
CA LEU A 104 4.34 5.03 -14.98
C LEU A 104 4.60 4.77 -13.50
N VAL A 105 5.75 4.22 -13.14
CA VAL A 105 6.12 3.90 -11.74
C VAL A 105 6.14 5.14 -10.84
N TRP A 106 6.39 6.31 -11.43
CA TRP A 106 6.38 7.61 -10.74
C TRP A 106 4.96 8.08 -10.35
N LEU A 107 3.92 7.60 -11.04
CA LEU A 107 2.51 7.93 -10.80
C LEU A 107 1.75 6.76 -10.16
N VAL A 108 1.98 5.55 -10.65
CA VAL A 108 1.27 4.35 -10.21
C VAL A 108 2.22 3.48 -9.41
N ALA A 109 1.89 3.25 -8.13
CA ALA A 109 2.69 2.38 -7.29
C ALA A 109 2.72 0.95 -7.84
N PRO A 110 3.88 0.30 -7.91
CA PRO A 110 3.98 -1.13 -8.15
C PRO A 110 3.13 -1.91 -7.17
N ARG A 111 2.49 -2.97 -7.66
CA ARG A 111 1.57 -3.80 -6.86
C ARG A 111 2.08 -5.23 -6.83
N LEU A 112 2.04 -5.82 -5.66
CA LEU A 112 2.31 -7.22 -5.45
C LEU A 112 1.00 -7.93 -5.13
N LEU A 113 0.60 -8.84 -6.02
CA LEU A 113 -0.50 -9.77 -5.76
C LEU A 113 0.06 -10.97 -5.01
N VAL A 114 -0.44 -11.18 -3.81
CA VAL A 114 -0.10 -12.32 -2.96
C VAL A 114 -1.32 -13.21 -2.84
N ARG A 115 -1.20 -14.45 -3.30
CA ARG A 115 -2.18 -15.50 -3.05
C ARG A 115 -1.66 -16.39 -1.93
N GLN A 116 -2.43 -16.55 -0.88
CA GLN A 116 -2.09 -17.40 0.26
C GLN A 116 -2.58 -18.83 0.03
N HIS A 117 -1.96 -19.80 0.73
CA HIS A 117 -2.38 -21.22 0.68
C HIS A 117 -3.84 -21.40 1.12
N GLY A 118 -4.36 -20.56 2.01
CA GLY A 118 -5.77 -20.54 2.42
C GLY A 118 -6.74 -19.95 1.39
N GLY A 119 -6.29 -19.66 0.15
CA GLY A 119 -7.11 -19.12 -0.94
C GLY A 119 -7.34 -17.61 -0.90
N SER A 120 -6.93 -16.92 0.15
CA SER A 120 -7.05 -15.48 0.21
C SER A 120 -6.09 -14.77 -0.77
N VAL A 121 -6.57 -13.67 -1.35
CA VAL A 121 -5.80 -12.85 -2.27
C VAL A 121 -5.65 -11.46 -1.68
N GLN A 122 -4.42 -10.99 -1.56
CA GLN A 122 -4.11 -9.67 -1.03
C GLN A 122 -3.25 -8.87 -2.00
N TRP A 123 -3.52 -7.57 -2.08
CA TRP A 123 -2.73 -6.62 -2.85
C TRP A 123 -1.91 -5.77 -1.91
N PHE A 124 -0.61 -5.73 -2.16
CA PHE A 124 0.34 -4.84 -1.49
C PHE A 124 0.85 -3.81 -2.48
N GLN A 125 1.07 -2.59 -2.00
CA GLN A 125 1.59 -1.48 -2.79
C GLN A 125 2.83 -0.91 -2.10
N ALA A 126 3.87 -0.65 -2.87
CA ALA A 126 5.04 0.06 -2.37
C ALA A 126 5.58 0.97 -3.47
N ALA A 127 5.98 2.18 -3.12
CA ALA A 127 6.61 3.10 -4.06
C ALA A 127 7.98 2.58 -4.53
N ASP A 128 8.67 1.83 -3.67
CA ASP A 128 9.94 1.18 -4.00
C ASP A 128 9.71 -0.27 -4.44
N VAL A 129 10.00 -0.55 -5.71
CA VAL A 129 9.95 -1.90 -6.31
C VAL A 129 10.91 -2.85 -5.59
N LYS A 130 12.08 -2.35 -5.12
CA LYS A 130 13.11 -3.17 -4.47
C LYS A 130 12.58 -3.86 -3.22
N LEU A 131 11.70 -3.19 -2.45
CA LEU A 131 11.06 -3.79 -1.28
C LEU A 131 10.19 -5.01 -1.67
N LEU A 132 9.41 -4.88 -2.74
CA LEU A 132 8.55 -5.96 -3.23
C LEU A 132 9.37 -7.11 -3.84
N GLN A 133 10.48 -6.78 -4.52
CA GLN A 133 11.42 -7.77 -5.05
C GLN A 133 12.12 -8.52 -3.92
N ALA A 134 12.61 -7.83 -2.89
CA ALA A 134 13.24 -8.45 -1.71
C ALA A 134 12.28 -9.43 -1.00
N PHE A 135 10.99 -9.10 -0.90
CA PHE A 135 10.00 -10.04 -0.40
C PHE A 135 9.84 -11.26 -1.31
N GLY A 136 9.77 -11.03 -2.63
CA GLY A 136 9.69 -12.11 -3.62
C GLY A 136 10.89 -13.05 -3.56
N GLU A 137 12.09 -12.52 -3.40
CA GLU A 137 13.33 -13.30 -3.23
C GLU A 137 13.30 -14.16 -1.96
N ARG A 138 12.81 -13.61 -0.83
CA ARG A 138 12.67 -14.38 0.42
C ARG A 138 11.69 -15.54 0.24
N VAL A 139 10.57 -15.32 -0.45
CA VAL A 139 9.62 -16.40 -0.78
C VAL A 139 10.25 -17.45 -1.68
N ALA A 140 11.04 -17.05 -2.67
CA ALA A 140 11.76 -17.96 -3.57
C ALA A 140 12.81 -18.79 -2.80
N MET A 141 13.60 -18.16 -1.95
CA MET A 141 14.60 -18.85 -1.12
C MET A 141 13.96 -19.89 -0.19
N GLN A 142 12.80 -19.60 0.38
CA GLN A 142 12.11 -20.53 1.26
C GLN A 142 11.55 -21.76 0.50
N ARG A 143 11.23 -21.60 -0.78
CA ARG A 143 10.74 -22.70 -1.64
C ARG A 143 11.88 -23.61 -2.15
N HIS A 144 13.09 -23.11 -2.26
CA HIS A 144 14.25 -23.84 -2.80
C HIS A 144 15.07 -24.69 -1.82
N PRO A 145 14.90 -24.69 -0.49
CA PRO A 145 15.66 -25.60 0.38
C PRO A 145 15.40 -27.09 0.09
N GLN A 146 14.36 -27.43 -0.66
CA GLN A 146 14.00 -28.84 -0.95
C GLN A 146 14.63 -29.41 -2.23
N GLN A 147 15.38 -28.62 -3.00
CA GLN A 147 16.04 -29.08 -4.23
C GLN A 147 17.54 -29.38 -4.05
N HIS A 148 18.00 -29.65 -2.85
CA HIS A 148 19.34 -30.23 -2.70
C HIS A 148 19.26 -31.66 -3.28
N PRO A 149 20.04 -31.98 -4.33
CA PRO A 149 20.11 -33.37 -4.83
C PRO A 149 20.54 -34.26 -3.67
N ARG A 150 19.72 -35.25 -3.34
CA ARG A 150 20.10 -36.29 -2.41
C ARG A 150 21.39 -36.89 -2.95
N PRO A 151 22.52 -36.91 -2.17
CA PRO A 151 23.75 -37.56 -2.63
C PRO A 151 23.39 -39.00 -3.02
N PRO A 152 23.93 -39.52 -4.14
CA PRO A 152 23.70 -40.89 -4.55
C PRO A 152 24.06 -41.79 -3.39
N ALA A 153 23.12 -42.67 -3.01
CA ALA A 153 23.35 -43.70 -2.01
C ALA A 153 24.60 -44.49 -2.48
N ALA A 154 25.67 -44.41 -1.69
CA ALA A 154 26.85 -45.29 -1.90
C ALA A 154 26.37 -46.73 -1.73
N GLY A 155 26.34 -47.47 -2.87
CA GLY A 155 26.14 -48.92 -2.91
C GLY A 155 27.46 -49.64 -2.64
#